data_800786b8a3de57cf4b9fc8357792040a
#
_entry.id   800786b8a3de57cf4b9fc8357792040a
#
_cell.length_a   1.000
_cell.length_b   1.000
_cell.length_c   1.000
_cell.angle_alpha   90.00
_cell.angle_beta   90.00
_cell.angle_gamma   90.00
#
_symmetry.space_group_name_H-M   'P 1'
#
loop_
_entity.id
_entity.type
_entity.pdbx_description
1 polymer ?
#
loop_
_entity_poly.entity_id
_entity_poly.type
_entity_poly.pdbx_seq_one_letter_code
_entity_poly.pdbx_strand_id
1 'polypeptide(L)'
;MQGKTKTDTSLRGVPPIVWAMLIGIPSFFLAYYGIKMWVDMAQNPKPIPITLAEFQRNPPKSGWYVIKGCEVNLIKSVFWEQNGVCVEVFAPISPNSAGASIYAEIATPSTLNLLQDMTYARRKGGEAGVRNFTSKHLDMLIQRRDVSGIVSFGRRDPLGELAKAGLQADSTTFIEDGWLPNPLMAYGGSLGGGALTLFSVLLVVKQLRRP
;
A
#
# COMPACT_ATOMS: atom_id res chain seq x y z
N MET A 1 43.63 -36.85 11.57
CA MET A 1 43.04 -36.01 12.63
C MET A 1 42.69 -34.66 12.00
N GLN A 2 41.42 -34.48 11.61
CA GLN A 2 40.94 -33.20 11.06
C GLN A 2 40.31 -32.41 12.21
N GLY A 3 40.96 -31.30 12.60
CA GLY A 3 40.43 -30.38 13.57
C GLY A 3 39.26 -29.61 12.95
N LYS A 4 38.03 -29.88 13.41
CA LYS A 4 36.85 -29.03 13.15
C LYS A 4 37.06 -27.71 13.88
N THR A 5 37.43 -26.67 13.14
CA THR A 5 37.31 -25.29 13.59
C THR A 5 35.82 -24.98 13.75
N LYS A 6 35.30 -25.03 14.97
CA LYS A 6 34.01 -24.42 15.34
C LYS A 6 34.17 -22.92 15.15
N THR A 7 33.59 -22.38 14.10
CA THR A 7 33.32 -20.95 13.97
C THR A 7 32.27 -20.56 15.02
N ASP A 8 32.77 -20.17 16.18
CA ASP A 8 31.98 -19.65 17.28
C ASP A 8 31.58 -18.21 16.87
N THR A 9 30.51 -18.09 16.09
CA THR A 9 29.87 -16.81 15.76
C THR A 9 29.16 -16.27 17.00
N SER A 10 29.93 -15.99 18.04
CA SER A 10 29.41 -15.38 19.25
C SER A 10 29.11 -13.92 18.97
N LEU A 11 27.84 -13.51 19.00
CA LEU A 11 27.36 -12.13 19.00
C LEU A 11 27.92 -11.28 20.17
N ARG A 12 28.82 -11.86 20.98
CA ARG A 12 29.43 -11.25 22.19
C ARG A 12 30.37 -10.07 21.91
N GLY A 13 30.74 -9.85 20.64
CA GLY A 13 31.68 -8.77 20.27
C GLY A 13 31.03 -7.51 19.65
N VAL A 14 29.70 -7.47 19.47
CA VAL A 14 29.05 -6.30 18.84
C VAL A 14 28.88 -5.18 19.87
N PRO A 15 29.42 -3.97 19.60
CA PRO A 15 29.28 -2.84 20.51
C PRO A 15 27.80 -2.55 20.82
N PRO A 16 27.42 -2.21 22.07
CA PRO A 16 26.03 -1.92 22.44
C PRO A 16 25.40 -0.79 21.61
N ILE A 17 26.19 0.13 21.09
CA ILE A 17 25.71 1.20 20.20
C ILE A 17 25.17 0.65 18.87
N VAL A 18 25.76 -0.41 18.35
CA VAL A 18 25.28 -1.05 17.11
C VAL A 18 23.92 -1.72 17.38
N TRP A 19 23.75 -2.38 18.52
CA TRP A 19 22.46 -2.93 18.94
C TRP A 19 21.40 -1.83 19.15
N ALA A 20 21.79 -0.72 19.77
CA ALA A 20 20.90 0.41 19.96
C ALA A 20 20.44 1.01 18.61
N MET A 21 21.31 1.06 17.61
CA MET A 21 20.94 1.53 16.26
C MET A 21 20.04 0.51 15.53
N LEU A 22 20.39 -0.78 15.58
CA LEU A 22 19.63 -1.86 14.94
C LEU A 22 18.20 -1.98 15.47
N ILE A 23 17.99 -1.72 16.75
CA ILE A 23 16.67 -1.75 17.38
C ILE A 23 15.99 -0.37 17.29
N GLY A 24 16.72 0.71 17.55
CA GLY A 24 16.20 2.06 17.68
C GLY A 24 15.64 2.61 16.39
N ILE A 25 16.34 2.43 15.26
CA ILE A 25 15.89 2.95 13.97
C ILE A 25 14.56 2.31 13.51
N PRO A 26 14.43 0.97 13.44
CA PRO A 26 13.16 0.35 13.07
C PRO A 26 12.02 0.69 14.05
N SER A 27 12.34 0.75 15.36
CA SER A 27 11.35 1.07 16.38
C SER A 27 10.84 2.51 16.27
N PHE A 28 11.71 3.46 15.89
CA PHE A 28 11.31 4.83 15.61
C PHE A 28 10.31 4.91 14.46
N PHE A 29 10.61 4.23 13.35
CA PHE A 29 9.66 4.16 12.22
C PHE A 29 8.34 3.50 12.61
N LEU A 30 8.39 2.42 13.38
CA LEU A 30 7.20 1.75 13.88
C LEU A 30 6.36 2.67 14.77
N ALA A 31 6.99 3.45 15.66
CA ALA A 31 6.32 4.45 16.48
C ALA A 31 5.70 5.56 15.62
N TYR A 32 6.45 6.08 14.64
CA TYR A 32 5.98 7.12 13.74
C TYR A 32 4.74 6.68 12.95
N TYR A 33 4.78 5.50 12.33
CA TYR A 33 3.64 4.96 11.59
C TYR A 33 2.45 4.64 12.50
N GLY A 34 2.70 4.13 13.72
CA GLY A 34 1.66 3.89 14.71
C GLY A 34 0.96 5.18 15.12
N ILE A 35 1.71 6.24 15.42
CA ILE A 35 1.17 7.56 15.78
C ILE A 35 0.38 8.14 14.60
N LYS A 36 0.93 8.09 13.38
CA LYS A 36 0.24 8.57 12.19
C LYS A 36 -1.11 7.86 12.01
N MET A 37 -1.12 6.53 12.09
CA MET A 37 -2.34 5.74 11.97
C MET A 37 -3.34 6.06 13.09
N TRP A 38 -2.87 6.28 14.32
CA TRP A 38 -3.73 6.70 15.42
C TRP A 38 -4.37 8.07 15.17
N VAL A 39 -3.60 9.04 14.66
CA VAL A 39 -4.11 10.36 14.28
C VAL A 39 -5.15 10.25 13.16
N ASP A 40 -4.86 9.45 12.13
CA ASP A 40 -5.78 9.20 11.02
C ASP A 40 -7.11 8.57 11.52
N MET A 41 -7.03 7.62 12.45
CA MET A 41 -8.21 7.01 13.09
C MET A 41 -9.00 8.02 13.95
N ALA A 42 -8.30 8.87 14.68
CA ALA A 42 -8.95 9.87 15.54
C ALA A 42 -9.65 10.96 14.72
N GLN A 43 -9.06 11.35 13.61
CA GLN A 43 -9.64 12.34 12.69
C GLN A 43 -10.77 11.76 11.84
N ASN A 44 -10.72 10.45 11.52
CA ASN A 44 -11.66 9.75 10.67
C ASN A 44 -12.20 8.50 11.37
N PRO A 45 -13.04 8.65 12.42
CA PRO A 45 -13.52 7.48 13.20
C PRO A 45 -14.46 6.57 12.40
N LYS A 46 -15.04 7.10 11.34
CA LYS A 46 -15.91 6.36 10.41
C LYS A 46 -15.70 6.87 8.98
N PRO A 47 -15.89 6.00 7.97
CA PRO A 47 -15.83 6.44 6.59
C PRO A 47 -16.97 7.41 6.30
N ILE A 48 -16.65 8.48 5.59
CA ILE A 48 -17.62 9.49 5.16
C ILE A 48 -18.30 8.99 3.88
N PRO A 49 -19.61 8.74 3.90
CA PRO A 49 -20.32 8.34 2.68
C PRO A 49 -20.43 9.54 1.74
N ILE A 50 -20.08 9.34 0.48
CA ILE A 50 -20.15 10.33 -0.58
C ILE A 50 -20.59 9.66 -1.88
N THR A 51 -21.34 10.36 -2.73
CA THR A 51 -21.65 9.86 -4.06
C THR A 51 -20.47 10.09 -5.03
N LEU A 52 -20.35 9.26 -6.05
CA LEU A 52 -19.29 9.44 -7.06
C LEU A 52 -19.38 10.83 -7.72
N ALA A 53 -20.57 11.32 -7.98
CA ALA A 53 -20.78 12.63 -8.59
C ALA A 53 -20.32 13.79 -7.69
N GLU A 54 -20.58 13.71 -6.40
CA GLU A 54 -20.09 14.70 -5.42
C GLU A 54 -18.58 14.65 -5.31
N PHE A 55 -18.03 13.43 -5.22
CA PHE A 55 -16.59 13.21 -5.16
C PHE A 55 -15.87 13.77 -6.39
N GLN A 56 -16.40 13.56 -7.59
CA GLN A 56 -15.85 14.11 -8.84
C GLN A 56 -15.90 15.63 -8.93
N ARG A 57 -16.97 16.23 -8.38
CA ARG A 57 -17.14 17.70 -8.39
C ARG A 57 -16.14 18.40 -7.48
N ASN A 58 -15.85 17.82 -6.35
CA ASN A 58 -14.94 18.39 -5.36
C ASN A 58 -14.15 17.27 -4.66
N PRO A 59 -13.12 16.70 -5.33
CA PRO A 59 -12.36 15.60 -4.77
C PRO A 59 -11.63 16.04 -3.50
N PRO A 60 -11.85 15.34 -2.38
CA PRO A 60 -11.14 15.65 -1.15
C PRO A 60 -9.66 15.30 -1.29
N LYS A 61 -8.78 16.06 -0.61
CA LYS A 61 -7.34 15.82 -0.67
C LYS A 61 -6.89 14.63 0.17
N SER A 62 -7.65 14.30 1.21
CA SER A 62 -7.36 13.18 2.11
C SER A 62 -8.59 12.84 2.95
N GLY A 63 -8.60 11.67 3.55
CA GLY A 63 -9.64 11.19 4.47
C GLY A 63 -10.12 9.80 4.12
N TRP A 64 -10.94 9.23 5.01
CA TRP A 64 -11.54 7.91 4.82
C TRP A 64 -12.97 8.04 4.28
N TYR A 65 -13.21 7.54 3.08
CA TYR A 65 -14.49 7.68 2.37
C TYR A 65 -15.07 6.34 1.96
N VAL A 66 -16.40 6.30 1.84
CA VAL A 66 -17.13 5.29 1.07
C VAL A 66 -17.78 5.98 -0.11
N ILE A 67 -17.26 5.75 -1.30
CA ILE A 67 -17.81 6.30 -2.54
C ILE A 67 -18.84 5.31 -3.07
N LYS A 68 -20.09 5.76 -3.11
CA LYS A 68 -21.22 4.93 -3.48
C LYS A 68 -21.45 4.92 -4.99
N GLY A 69 -21.86 3.75 -5.50
CA GLY A 69 -22.27 3.57 -6.87
C GLY A 69 -21.12 3.65 -7.88
N CYS A 70 -19.94 3.22 -7.50
CA CYS A 70 -18.78 3.17 -8.38
C CYS A 70 -18.88 2.02 -9.39
N GLU A 71 -18.32 2.26 -10.57
CA GLU A 71 -17.94 1.21 -11.51
C GLU A 71 -16.42 1.14 -11.56
N VAL A 72 -15.86 0.05 -11.03
CA VAL A 72 -14.42 -0.22 -11.04
C VAL A 72 -14.10 -1.02 -12.29
N ASN A 73 -13.31 -0.44 -13.20
CA ASN A 73 -13.00 -1.06 -14.49
C ASN A 73 -11.57 -1.63 -14.52
N LEU A 74 -11.45 -2.92 -14.26
CA LEU A 74 -10.16 -3.62 -14.28
C LEU A 74 -9.60 -3.83 -15.69
N ILE A 75 -10.44 -3.76 -16.74
CA ILE A 75 -9.97 -3.89 -18.14
C ILE A 75 -9.07 -2.69 -18.52
N LYS A 76 -9.38 -1.52 -17.97
CA LYS A 76 -8.65 -0.26 -18.17
C LYS A 76 -7.69 0.07 -17.05
N SER A 77 -7.44 -0.89 -16.16
CA SER A 77 -6.51 -0.71 -15.06
C SER A 77 -5.07 -0.67 -15.54
N VAL A 78 -4.29 0.08 -14.81
CA VAL A 78 -2.84 0.03 -14.83
C VAL A 78 -2.39 -0.81 -13.65
N PHE A 79 -1.41 -1.67 -13.84
CA PHE A 79 -0.90 -2.49 -12.76
C PHE A 79 0.62 -2.46 -12.71
N TRP A 80 1.12 -2.56 -11.50
CA TRP A 80 2.55 -2.63 -11.24
C TRP A 80 2.97 -4.09 -11.08
N GLU A 81 3.96 -4.49 -11.88
CA GLU A 81 4.57 -5.82 -11.81
C GLU A 81 5.94 -5.74 -11.11
N GLN A 82 6.16 -6.65 -10.18
CA GLN A 82 7.47 -6.87 -9.58
C GLN A 82 7.88 -8.32 -9.80
N ASN A 83 9.00 -8.54 -10.49
CA ASN A 83 9.48 -9.87 -10.85
C ASN A 83 8.45 -10.71 -11.66
N GLY A 84 7.64 -10.07 -12.49
CA GLY A 84 6.60 -10.72 -13.30
C GLY A 84 5.34 -11.09 -12.53
N VAL A 85 5.20 -10.64 -11.30
CA VAL A 85 4.01 -10.79 -10.46
C VAL A 85 3.34 -9.43 -10.32
N CYS A 86 2.02 -9.38 -10.56
CA CYS A 86 1.22 -8.19 -10.31
C CYS A 86 1.10 -7.97 -8.79
N VAL A 87 1.57 -6.82 -8.32
CA VAL A 87 1.59 -6.50 -6.87
C VAL A 87 0.58 -5.44 -6.50
N GLU A 88 0.17 -4.59 -7.44
CA GLU A 88 -0.73 -3.49 -7.20
C GLU A 88 -1.47 -3.09 -8.48
N VAL A 89 -2.71 -2.70 -8.36
CA VAL A 89 -3.61 -2.37 -9.48
C VAL A 89 -4.24 -1.02 -9.24
N PHE A 90 -4.20 -0.17 -10.25
CA PHE A 90 -4.88 1.13 -10.29
C PHE A 90 -6.03 1.06 -11.29
N ALA A 91 -7.23 0.86 -10.79
CA ALA A 91 -8.42 0.74 -11.61
C ALA A 91 -9.20 2.06 -11.63
N PRO A 92 -9.58 2.58 -12.80
CA PRO A 92 -10.41 3.78 -12.88
C PRO A 92 -11.79 3.51 -12.27
N ILE A 93 -12.29 4.48 -11.48
CA ILE A 93 -13.62 4.45 -10.87
C ILE A 93 -14.50 5.57 -11.45
N SER A 94 -15.10 5.31 -12.56
CA SER A 94 -16.03 6.25 -13.19
C SER A 94 -16.92 5.50 -14.16
N PRO A 95 -18.20 5.86 -14.29
CA PRO A 95 -19.05 5.32 -15.35
C PRO A 95 -18.52 5.67 -16.75
N ASN A 96 -17.77 6.76 -16.88
CA ASN A 96 -17.11 7.18 -18.10
C ASN A 96 -15.59 7.12 -17.92
N SER A 97 -15.01 6.03 -18.30
CA SER A 97 -13.58 5.75 -18.20
C SER A 97 -12.67 6.60 -19.09
N ALA A 98 -13.21 7.47 -19.92
CA ALA A 98 -12.47 8.47 -20.68
C ALA A 98 -12.23 9.69 -19.77
N GLY A 99 -10.98 9.87 -19.32
CA GLY A 99 -10.57 11.02 -18.51
C GLY A 99 -10.80 10.85 -17.00
N ALA A 100 -10.87 9.60 -16.48
CA ALA A 100 -10.96 9.37 -15.06
C ALA A 100 -9.68 9.85 -14.36
N SER A 101 -9.83 10.88 -13.51
CA SER A 101 -8.78 11.38 -12.63
C SER A 101 -8.77 10.68 -11.27
N ILE A 102 -9.59 9.63 -11.09
CA ILE A 102 -9.80 8.93 -9.83
C ILE A 102 -9.58 7.44 -10.06
N TYR A 103 -8.70 6.86 -9.26
CA TYR A 103 -8.35 5.45 -9.34
C TYR A 103 -8.50 4.76 -7.99
N ALA A 104 -9.07 3.54 -8.01
CA ALA A 104 -8.98 2.63 -6.89
C ALA A 104 -7.64 1.90 -6.94
N GLU A 105 -6.88 2.00 -5.87
CA GLU A 105 -5.67 1.21 -5.63
C GLU A 105 -6.10 -0.10 -4.96
N ILE A 106 -5.90 -1.22 -5.66
CA ILE A 106 -6.40 -2.52 -5.24
C ILE A 106 -5.21 -3.48 -5.08
N ALA A 107 -5.05 -4.03 -3.89
CA ALA A 107 -4.04 -5.03 -3.59
C ALA A 107 -4.65 -6.36 -3.13
N THR A 108 -5.95 -6.60 -3.39
CA THR A 108 -6.59 -7.85 -2.98
C THR A 108 -6.11 -9.03 -3.83
N PRO A 109 -5.72 -10.16 -3.21
CA PRO A 109 -5.16 -11.31 -3.92
C PRO A 109 -6.05 -11.83 -5.06
N SER A 110 -7.37 -11.81 -4.90
CA SER A 110 -8.30 -12.25 -5.93
C SER A 110 -8.24 -11.39 -7.20
N THR A 111 -8.14 -10.06 -7.04
CA THR A 111 -8.02 -9.12 -8.17
C THR A 111 -6.66 -9.24 -8.84
N LEU A 112 -5.59 -9.35 -8.05
CA LEU A 112 -4.23 -9.54 -8.56
C LEU A 112 -4.13 -10.82 -9.40
N ASN A 113 -4.65 -11.94 -8.90
CA ASN A 113 -4.67 -13.22 -9.63
C ASN A 113 -5.48 -13.12 -10.93
N LEU A 114 -6.66 -12.49 -10.89
CA LEU A 114 -7.49 -12.29 -12.09
C LEU A 114 -6.74 -11.54 -13.20
N LEU A 115 -6.00 -10.48 -12.85
CA LEU A 115 -5.21 -9.71 -13.82
C LEU A 115 -3.97 -10.46 -14.28
N GLN A 116 -3.37 -11.26 -13.42
CA GLN A 116 -2.27 -12.14 -13.80
C GLN A 116 -2.72 -13.20 -14.82
N ASP A 117 -3.93 -13.78 -14.62
CA ASP A 117 -4.53 -14.71 -15.56
C ASP A 117 -4.85 -14.02 -16.91
N MET A 118 -5.33 -12.79 -16.89
CA MET A 118 -5.54 -11.99 -18.09
C MET A 118 -4.23 -11.72 -18.83
N THR A 119 -3.16 -11.40 -18.11
CA THR A 119 -1.81 -11.21 -18.68
C THR A 119 -1.29 -12.52 -19.27
N TYR A 120 -1.51 -13.64 -18.63
CA TYR A 120 -1.16 -14.95 -19.16
C TYR A 120 -1.94 -15.28 -20.44
N ALA A 121 -3.25 -15.00 -20.47
CA ALA A 121 -4.08 -15.16 -21.66
C ALA A 121 -3.59 -14.31 -22.83
N ARG A 122 -3.11 -13.08 -22.57
CA ARG A 122 -2.47 -12.20 -23.55
C ARG A 122 -1.18 -12.82 -24.11
N ARG A 123 -0.30 -13.30 -23.23
CA ARG A 123 0.99 -13.94 -23.66
C ARG A 123 0.76 -15.18 -24.50
N LYS A 124 -0.27 -15.98 -24.20
CA LYS A 124 -0.57 -17.24 -24.89
C LYS A 124 -1.36 -17.06 -26.19
N GLY A 125 -2.30 -16.14 -26.24
CA GLY A 125 -3.26 -16.01 -27.35
C GLY A 125 -3.36 -14.60 -27.96
N GLY A 126 -2.46 -13.69 -27.58
CA GLY A 126 -2.48 -12.30 -28.04
C GLY A 126 -3.81 -11.61 -27.72
N GLU A 127 -4.25 -10.73 -28.61
CA GLU A 127 -5.51 -10.00 -28.47
C GLU A 127 -6.76 -10.91 -28.47
N ALA A 128 -6.70 -12.05 -29.18
CA ALA A 128 -7.80 -13.03 -29.17
C ALA A 128 -7.91 -13.72 -27.81
N GLY A 129 -6.78 -14.03 -27.17
CA GLY A 129 -6.74 -14.56 -25.82
C GLY A 129 -7.35 -13.60 -24.79
N VAL A 130 -7.00 -12.31 -24.87
CA VAL A 130 -7.56 -11.27 -24.01
C VAL A 130 -9.07 -11.14 -24.20
N ARG A 131 -9.55 -11.06 -25.45
CA ARG A 131 -11.00 -10.97 -25.74
C ARG A 131 -11.77 -12.15 -25.18
N ASN A 132 -11.27 -13.38 -25.37
CA ASN A 132 -11.91 -14.58 -24.83
C ASN A 132 -11.90 -14.59 -23.30
N PHE A 133 -10.82 -14.18 -22.65
CA PHE A 133 -10.74 -14.05 -21.21
C PHE A 133 -11.73 -13.01 -20.70
N THR A 134 -11.72 -11.81 -21.29
CA THR A 134 -12.62 -10.70 -20.90
C THR A 134 -14.09 -11.10 -21.05
N SER A 135 -14.48 -11.76 -22.13
CA SER A 135 -15.88 -12.18 -22.31
C SER A 135 -16.36 -13.20 -21.27
N LYS A 136 -15.44 -14.03 -20.76
CA LYS A 136 -15.77 -15.04 -19.72
C LYS A 136 -15.80 -14.46 -18.30
N HIS A 137 -15.09 -13.38 -18.05
CA HIS A 137 -14.91 -12.80 -16.72
C HIS A 137 -15.37 -11.34 -16.64
N LEU A 138 -16.31 -10.94 -17.51
CA LEU A 138 -16.74 -9.54 -17.62
C LEU A 138 -17.24 -8.98 -16.29
N ASP A 139 -18.06 -9.74 -15.56
CA ASP A 139 -18.64 -9.31 -14.28
C ASP A 139 -17.58 -9.16 -13.17
N MET A 140 -16.46 -9.88 -13.28
CA MET A 140 -15.33 -9.76 -12.37
C MET A 140 -14.41 -8.61 -12.76
N LEU A 141 -14.37 -8.26 -14.04
CA LEU A 141 -13.51 -7.22 -14.61
C LEU A 141 -14.16 -5.83 -14.58
N ILE A 142 -15.50 -5.77 -14.60
CA ILE A 142 -16.26 -4.52 -14.45
C ILE A 142 -17.18 -4.68 -13.24
N GLN A 143 -16.73 -4.15 -12.10
CA GLN A 143 -17.39 -4.32 -10.81
C GLN A 143 -18.21 -3.08 -10.47
N ARG A 144 -19.52 -3.26 -10.27
CA ARG A 144 -20.40 -2.21 -9.74
C ARG A 144 -20.52 -2.40 -8.23
N ARG A 145 -19.84 -1.55 -7.48
CA ARG A 145 -19.79 -1.62 -6.02
C ARG A 145 -19.42 -0.31 -5.39
N ASP A 146 -19.63 -0.20 -4.10
CA ASP A 146 -19.04 0.88 -3.31
C ASP A 146 -17.53 0.66 -3.17
N VAL A 147 -16.77 1.75 -3.22
CA VAL A 147 -15.32 1.76 -2.97
C VAL A 147 -15.07 2.43 -1.63
N SER A 148 -14.46 1.72 -0.71
CA SER A 148 -14.19 2.22 0.65
C SER A 148 -12.69 2.25 0.90
N GLY A 149 -12.15 3.43 1.21
CA GLY A 149 -10.73 3.53 1.46
C GLY A 149 -10.25 4.92 1.84
N ILE A 150 -8.97 5.03 2.11
CA ILE A 150 -8.30 6.31 2.29
C ILE A 150 -8.05 6.96 0.94
N VAL A 151 -8.44 8.24 0.87
CA VAL A 151 -8.19 9.10 -0.28
C VAL A 151 -6.82 9.76 -0.12
N SER A 152 -6.04 9.75 -1.19
CA SER A 152 -4.81 10.52 -1.33
C SER A 152 -4.79 11.26 -2.66
N PHE A 153 -4.39 12.53 -2.63
CA PHE A 153 -4.18 13.32 -3.84
C PHE A 153 -2.69 13.39 -4.13
N GLY A 154 -2.34 12.96 -5.33
CA GLY A 154 -0.95 12.86 -5.77
C GLY A 154 -0.22 11.70 -5.10
N ARG A 155 0.57 10.99 -5.85
CA ARG A 155 1.42 9.91 -5.35
C ARG A 155 2.84 10.11 -5.86
N ARG A 156 3.80 9.81 -5.01
CA ARG A 156 5.18 9.73 -5.47
C ARG A 156 5.34 8.52 -6.37
N ASP A 157 5.80 8.76 -7.59
CA ASP A 157 6.13 7.71 -8.57
C ASP A 157 7.65 7.74 -8.84
N PRO A 158 8.48 7.28 -7.87
CA PRO A 158 9.93 7.42 -7.94
C PRO A 158 10.56 6.65 -9.10
N LEU A 159 9.86 5.65 -9.63
CA LEU A 159 10.32 4.82 -10.76
C LEU A 159 9.68 5.22 -12.08
N GLY A 160 8.71 6.15 -12.08
CA GLY A 160 8.00 6.58 -13.26
C GLY A 160 7.11 5.47 -13.88
N GLU A 161 6.74 4.45 -13.11
CA GLU A 161 5.94 3.32 -13.63
C GLU A 161 4.51 3.75 -13.96
N LEU A 162 3.91 4.59 -13.12
CA LEU A 162 2.58 5.15 -13.37
C LEU A 162 2.61 6.10 -14.57
N ALA A 163 3.66 6.91 -14.70
CA ALA A 163 3.85 7.79 -15.84
C ALA A 163 4.06 7.02 -17.15
N LYS A 164 4.83 5.92 -17.14
CA LYS A 164 4.98 5.03 -18.29
C LYS A 164 3.67 4.41 -18.74
N ALA A 165 2.78 4.19 -17.79
CA ALA A 165 1.43 3.68 -18.04
C ALA A 165 0.42 4.79 -18.42
N GLY A 166 0.86 6.04 -18.56
CA GLY A 166 0.03 7.17 -18.97
C GLY A 166 -0.74 7.84 -17.82
N LEU A 167 -0.41 7.52 -16.56
CA LEU A 167 -1.00 8.13 -15.37
C LEU A 167 -0.15 9.29 -14.87
N GLN A 168 -0.78 10.46 -14.71
CA GLN A 168 -0.16 11.62 -14.04
C GLN A 168 -0.37 11.50 -12.53
N ALA A 169 0.51 10.75 -11.86
CA ALA A 169 0.35 10.40 -10.45
C ALA A 169 0.27 11.59 -9.50
N ASP A 170 0.93 12.70 -9.82
CA ASP A 170 0.97 13.94 -9.05
C ASP A 170 -0.34 14.73 -9.09
N SER A 171 -1.15 14.57 -10.14
CA SER A 171 -2.45 15.25 -10.34
C SER A 171 -3.65 14.31 -10.23
N THR A 172 -3.45 13.07 -9.85
CA THR A 172 -4.48 12.04 -9.80
C THR A 172 -4.90 11.77 -8.36
N THR A 173 -6.19 11.53 -8.14
CA THR A 173 -6.72 11.09 -6.85
C THR A 173 -6.75 9.57 -6.80
N PHE A 174 -6.15 9.02 -5.76
CA PHE A 174 -6.13 7.58 -5.48
C PHE A 174 -6.96 7.27 -4.25
N ILE A 175 -7.60 6.09 -4.25
CA ILE A 175 -8.33 5.54 -3.12
C ILE A 175 -7.78 4.15 -2.86
N GLU A 176 -7.15 3.97 -1.71
CA GLU A 176 -6.67 2.67 -1.26
C GLU A 176 -7.89 1.80 -0.87
N ASP A 177 -8.39 1.04 -1.86
CA ASP A 177 -9.63 0.28 -1.73
C ASP A 177 -9.48 -0.88 -0.74
N GLY A 178 -10.44 -0.97 0.18
CA GLY A 178 -10.40 -1.95 1.26
C GLY A 178 -9.54 -1.54 2.44
N TRP A 179 -8.95 -0.34 2.44
CA TRP A 179 -8.24 0.15 3.60
C TRP A 179 -9.16 0.22 4.82
N LEU A 180 -8.71 -0.39 5.90
CA LEU A 180 -9.37 -0.36 7.20
C LEU A 180 -8.36 0.09 8.26
N PRO A 181 -8.75 0.99 9.17
CA PRO A 181 -7.89 1.35 10.27
C PRO A 181 -7.57 0.12 11.11
N ASN A 182 -6.29 -0.11 11.36
CA ASN A 182 -5.83 -1.22 12.18
C ASN A 182 -5.46 -0.72 13.58
N PRO A 183 -6.33 -0.88 14.60
CA PRO A 183 -6.08 -0.39 15.93
C PRO A 183 -4.87 -1.07 16.58
N LEU A 184 -4.61 -2.34 16.26
CA LEU A 184 -3.45 -3.05 16.79
C LEU A 184 -2.13 -2.42 16.30
N MET A 185 -2.07 -2.06 15.01
CA MET A 185 -0.89 -1.36 14.46
C MET A 185 -0.79 0.07 14.99
N ALA A 186 -1.91 0.77 15.18
CA ALA A 186 -1.93 2.11 15.73
C ALA A 186 -1.41 2.13 17.18
N TYR A 187 -1.98 1.32 18.06
CA TYR A 187 -1.58 1.28 19.48
C TYR A 187 -0.29 0.50 19.70
N GLY A 188 -0.15 -0.68 19.10
CA GLY A 188 1.05 -1.50 19.22
C GLY A 188 2.28 -0.83 18.63
N GLY A 189 2.14 -0.20 17.45
CA GLY A 189 3.21 0.56 16.82
C GLY A 189 3.63 1.78 17.63
N SER A 190 2.68 2.60 18.09
CA SER A 190 2.98 3.81 18.85
C SER A 190 3.57 3.50 20.22
N LEU A 191 2.96 2.64 21.02
CA LEU A 191 3.41 2.32 22.36
C LEU A 191 4.64 1.42 22.36
N GLY A 192 4.59 0.31 21.61
CA GLY A 192 5.70 -0.63 21.53
C GLY A 192 6.93 -0.03 20.85
N GLY A 193 6.75 0.62 19.71
CA GLY A 193 7.83 1.32 19.01
C GLY A 193 8.41 2.45 19.84
N GLY A 194 7.56 3.24 20.50
CA GLY A 194 7.99 4.31 21.42
C GLY A 194 8.81 3.80 22.60
N ALA A 195 8.37 2.73 23.26
CA ALA A 195 9.09 2.12 24.36
C ALA A 195 10.46 1.58 23.94
N LEU A 196 10.53 0.88 22.81
CA LEU A 196 11.80 0.35 22.27
C LEU A 196 12.75 1.47 21.81
N THR A 197 12.23 2.53 21.24
CA THR A 197 13.03 3.72 20.88
C THR A 197 13.63 4.36 22.13
N LEU A 198 12.82 4.58 23.17
CA LEU A 198 13.29 5.14 24.44
C LEU A 198 14.36 4.23 25.09
N PHE A 199 14.12 2.93 25.11
CA PHE A 199 15.11 1.96 25.61
C PHE A 199 16.44 2.05 24.87
N SER A 200 16.40 2.14 23.54
CA SER A 200 17.59 2.27 22.71
C SER A 200 18.37 3.57 22.99
N VAL A 201 17.65 4.69 23.17
CA VAL A 201 18.27 5.97 23.55
C VAL A 201 18.94 5.89 24.92
N LEU A 202 18.29 5.25 25.90
CA LEU A 202 18.85 5.06 27.24
C LEU A 202 20.11 4.19 27.22
N LEU A 203 20.18 3.17 26.36
CA LEU A 203 21.40 2.37 26.17
C LEU A 203 22.54 3.22 25.64
N VAL A 204 22.30 4.07 24.64
CA VAL A 204 23.32 4.97 24.09
C VAL A 204 23.82 5.94 25.16
N VAL A 205 22.91 6.61 25.87
CA VAL A 205 23.26 7.57 26.94
C VAL A 205 24.07 6.92 28.04
N LYS A 206 23.68 5.69 28.46
CA LYS A 206 24.42 4.93 29.47
C LYS A 206 25.84 4.61 29.01
N GLN A 207 26.02 4.32 27.74
CA GLN A 207 27.34 4.01 27.19
C GLN A 207 28.23 5.25 27.06
N LEU A 208 27.67 6.39 26.67
CA LEU A 208 28.40 7.65 26.57
C LEU A 208 28.83 8.22 27.94
N ARG A 209 28.15 7.82 29.02
CA ARG A 209 28.50 8.20 30.41
C ARG A 209 29.51 7.28 31.10
N ARG A 210 29.96 6.22 30.44
CA ARG A 210 31.04 5.39 30.97
C ARG A 210 32.37 6.08 30.65
N PRO A 211 33.17 6.42 31.68
CA PRO A 211 34.48 7.01 31.52
C PRO A 211 35.45 6.03 30.82
#